data_01f11eb51dc845868277bd3062d84778
#
_entry.id   01f11eb51dc845868277bd3062d84778
#
_cell.length_a   1.000
_cell.length_b   1.000
_cell.length_c   1.000
_cell.angle_alpha   90.00
_cell.angle_beta   90.00
_cell.angle_gamma   90.00
#
_symmetry.space_group_name_H-M   'P 1'
#
loop_
_entity.id
_entity.type
_entity.pdbx_description
1 polymer ?
#
loop_
_entity_poly.entity_id
_entity_poly.type
_entity_poly.pdbx_seq_one_letter_code
_entity_poly.pdbx_strand_id
1 'polypeptide(L)'
;MSASTERGSHRPTVVLIPGLAADARMWGHQLAGLGPLAPTAVATAHQPCSTITAMAQAVLEQFDGELVLCGASMGGMVAMEATRLAPSRVRALALLGTVAHPETPEMHQLRSDAIVLFEQGRSEEIIRANVPLAFHPDHATDPVLTGRYLSMVLDAGAETLIRHNRAVM
;
A
#
# COMPACT_ATOMS: atom_id res chain seq x y z
N MET A 1 11.52 -1.17 -48.53
CA MET A 1 10.70 -0.21 -47.79
C MET A 1 10.49 -0.80 -46.38
N SER A 2 11.37 -0.43 -45.47
CA SER A 2 11.30 -0.88 -44.07
C SER A 2 10.32 0.03 -43.31
N ALA A 3 9.23 -0.54 -42.85
CA ALA A 3 8.34 0.11 -41.92
C ALA A 3 9.02 0.20 -40.57
N SER A 4 9.53 1.37 -40.24
CA SER A 4 9.94 1.70 -38.86
C SER A 4 8.69 1.72 -38.00
N THR A 5 8.49 0.67 -37.22
CA THR A 5 7.47 0.65 -36.16
C THR A 5 7.88 1.69 -35.12
N GLU A 6 7.30 2.87 -35.17
CA GLU A 6 7.37 3.85 -34.08
C GLU A 6 6.80 3.16 -32.82
N ARG A 7 7.67 2.67 -31.95
CA ARG A 7 7.33 2.38 -30.58
C ARG A 7 7.08 3.73 -29.93
N GLY A 8 5.82 4.17 -29.93
CA GLY A 8 5.41 5.31 -29.13
C GLY A 8 5.92 5.09 -27.71
N SER A 9 6.79 5.98 -27.23
CA SER A 9 7.35 5.94 -25.89
C SER A 9 6.23 6.28 -24.90
N HIS A 10 5.36 5.31 -24.60
CA HIS A 10 4.45 5.44 -23.48
C HIS A 10 5.31 5.53 -22.21
N ARG A 11 5.25 6.68 -21.55
CA ARG A 11 5.89 6.84 -20.23
C ARG A 11 5.28 5.83 -19.27
N PRO A 12 6.10 5.13 -18.45
CA PRO A 12 5.57 4.22 -17.46
C PRO A 12 4.63 4.94 -16.49
N THR A 13 3.58 4.26 -16.05
CA THR A 13 2.67 4.78 -15.02
C THR A 13 3.28 4.61 -13.65
N VAL A 14 3.33 5.69 -12.86
CA VAL A 14 3.68 5.61 -11.44
C VAL A 14 2.45 5.16 -10.66
N VAL A 15 2.53 3.98 -10.07
CA VAL A 15 1.44 3.38 -9.29
C VAL A 15 1.80 3.45 -7.80
N LEU A 16 1.02 4.20 -7.05
CA LEU A 16 1.16 4.36 -5.60
C LEU A 16 0.28 3.31 -4.91
N ILE A 17 0.90 2.42 -4.14
CA ILE A 17 0.21 1.31 -3.48
C ILE A 17 0.12 1.59 -1.98
N PRO A 18 -1.08 1.84 -1.44
CA PRO A 18 -1.29 2.11 -0.03
C PRO A 18 -0.90 0.94 0.87
N GLY A 19 -0.60 1.27 2.13
CA GLY A 19 -0.37 0.31 3.19
C GLY A 19 -1.67 -0.33 3.72
N LEU A 20 -1.52 -1.07 4.81
CA LEU A 20 -2.62 -1.75 5.50
C LEU A 20 -3.72 -0.76 5.90
N ALA A 21 -4.96 -1.05 5.48
CA ALA A 21 -6.16 -0.22 5.74
C ALA A 21 -6.01 1.26 5.37
N ALA A 22 -5.08 1.58 4.45
CA ALA A 22 -4.86 2.92 3.93
C ALA A 22 -5.44 3.06 2.50
N ASP A 23 -5.66 4.30 2.08
CA ASP A 23 -6.19 4.63 0.76
C ASP A 23 -5.43 5.81 0.11
N ALA A 24 -6.03 6.42 -0.92
CA ALA A 24 -5.42 7.54 -1.65
C ALA A 24 -5.09 8.75 -0.77
N ARG A 25 -5.72 8.90 0.39
CA ARG A 25 -5.48 10.02 1.32
C ARG A 25 -4.03 10.08 1.81
N MET A 26 -3.36 8.92 1.94
CA MET A 26 -1.95 8.90 2.34
C MET A 26 -1.01 9.44 1.25
N TRP A 27 -1.45 9.45 -0.01
CA TRP A 27 -0.62 9.80 -1.16
C TRP A 27 -0.88 11.19 -1.74
N GLY A 28 -1.67 12.03 -1.06
CA GLY A 28 -2.11 13.33 -1.56
C GLY A 28 -0.97 14.26 -2.01
N HIS A 29 0.11 14.36 -1.22
CA HIS A 29 1.28 15.16 -1.57
C HIS A 29 2.07 14.58 -2.75
N GLN A 30 2.21 13.25 -2.80
CA GLN A 30 2.92 12.55 -3.88
C GLN A 30 2.15 12.66 -5.19
N LEU A 31 0.83 12.53 -5.16
CA LEU A 31 -0.03 12.76 -6.34
C LEU A 31 0.13 14.17 -6.90
N ALA A 32 0.12 15.18 -6.03
CA ALA A 32 0.30 16.57 -6.43
C ALA A 32 1.70 16.84 -7.02
N GLY A 33 2.75 16.24 -6.46
CA GLY A 33 4.13 16.43 -6.88
C GLY A 33 4.51 15.62 -8.12
N LEU A 34 4.03 14.39 -8.26
CA LEU A 34 4.40 13.47 -9.35
C LEU A 34 3.52 13.63 -10.59
N GLY A 35 2.23 13.97 -10.41
CA GLY A 35 1.27 14.09 -11.50
C GLY A 35 1.70 14.98 -12.66
N PRO A 36 2.35 16.15 -12.42
CA PRO A 36 2.89 16.98 -13.50
C PRO A 36 4.09 16.35 -14.24
N LEU A 37 4.77 15.37 -13.65
CA LEU A 37 6.00 14.77 -14.18
C LEU A 37 5.74 13.48 -14.96
N ALA A 38 4.76 12.66 -14.52
CA ALA A 38 4.44 11.38 -15.14
C ALA A 38 2.97 10.99 -14.86
N PRO A 39 2.36 10.12 -15.70
CA PRO A 39 1.09 9.49 -15.35
C PRO A 39 1.19 8.84 -13.98
N THR A 40 0.36 9.28 -13.03
CA THR A 40 0.43 8.82 -11.63
C THR A 40 -0.97 8.45 -11.15
N ALA A 41 -1.11 7.27 -10.54
CA ALA A 41 -2.38 6.78 -10.02
C ALA A 41 -2.18 6.01 -8.70
N VAL A 42 -3.24 5.90 -7.90
CA VAL A 42 -3.26 5.08 -6.68
C VAL A 42 -3.95 3.77 -6.98
N ALA A 43 -3.33 2.67 -6.57
CA ALA A 43 -3.93 1.34 -6.65
C ALA A 43 -5.08 1.20 -5.65
N THR A 44 -6.19 0.61 -6.12
CA THR A 44 -7.39 0.35 -5.31
C THR A 44 -7.84 -1.11 -5.39
N ALA A 45 -7.55 -1.79 -6.50
CA ALA A 45 -8.01 -3.16 -6.75
C ALA A 45 -7.44 -4.20 -5.75
N HIS A 46 -6.34 -3.90 -5.07
CA HIS A 46 -5.74 -4.77 -4.05
C HIS A 46 -6.55 -4.81 -2.73
N GLN A 47 -7.33 -3.78 -2.43
CA GLN A 47 -8.00 -3.62 -1.13
C GLN A 47 -8.93 -4.79 -0.73
N PRO A 48 -9.76 -5.38 -1.61
CA PRO A 48 -10.62 -6.51 -1.26
C PRO A 48 -9.89 -7.85 -1.20
N CYS A 49 -8.61 -7.91 -1.60
CA CYS A 49 -7.86 -9.17 -1.68
C CYS A 49 -7.36 -9.62 -0.29
N SER A 50 -7.21 -10.93 -0.10
CA SER A 50 -6.87 -11.55 1.18
C SER A 50 -5.44 -12.12 1.26
N THR A 51 -4.65 -12.01 0.17
CA THR A 51 -3.25 -12.43 0.13
C THR A 51 -2.41 -11.44 -0.65
N ILE A 52 -1.13 -11.32 -0.32
CA ILE A 52 -0.20 -10.43 -1.04
C ILE A 52 -0.12 -10.77 -2.52
N THR A 53 -0.14 -12.06 -2.88
CA THR A 53 -0.12 -12.49 -4.28
C THR A 53 -1.39 -12.06 -5.03
N ALA A 54 -2.57 -12.24 -4.44
CA ALA A 54 -3.82 -11.78 -5.05
C ALA A 54 -3.88 -10.25 -5.17
N MET A 55 -3.37 -9.53 -4.16
CA MET A 55 -3.24 -8.07 -4.21
C MET A 55 -2.33 -7.62 -5.37
N ALA A 56 -1.20 -8.28 -5.55
CA ALA A 56 -0.24 -7.98 -6.61
C ALA A 56 -0.84 -8.24 -8.00
N GLN A 57 -1.56 -9.36 -8.18
CA GLN A 57 -2.28 -9.66 -9.42
C GLN A 57 -3.32 -8.60 -9.73
N ALA A 58 -4.15 -8.21 -8.75
CA ALA A 58 -5.16 -7.18 -8.92
C ALA A 58 -4.56 -5.81 -9.31
N VAL A 59 -3.40 -5.44 -8.76
CA VAL A 59 -2.67 -4.23 -9.17
C VAL A 59 -2.19 -4.34 -10.62
N LEU A 60 -1.63 -5.49 -11.02
CA LEU A 60 -1.16 -5.71 -12.38
C LEU A 60 -2.30 -5.73 -13.41
N GLU A 61 -3.49 -6.16 -13.02
CA GLU A 61 -4.71 -6.14 -13.83
C GLU A 61 -5.33 -4.72 -13.90
N GLN A 62 -5.19 -3.92 -12.84
CA GLN A 62 -5.73 -2.57 -12.79
C GLN A 62 -5.00 -1.60 -13.73
N PHE A 63 -3.71 -1.85 -13.99
CA PHE A 63 -2.86 -0.94 -14.76
C PHE A 63 -2.19 -1.66 -15.92
N ASP A 64 -2.32 -1.13 -17.13
CA ASP A 64 -1.66 -1.64 -18.32
C ASP A 64 -0.24 -1.08 -18.52
N GLY A 65 0.54 -1.72 -19.39
CA GLY A 65 1.84 -1.24 -19.87
C GLY A 65 2.95 -1.34 -18.82
N GLU A 66 3.94 -0.43 -18.93
CA GLU A 66 5.10 -0.36 -18.04
C GLU A 66 4.77 0.43 -16.78
N LEU A 67 5.25 -0.04 -15.64
CA LEU A 67 4.91 0.49 -14.32
C LEU A 67 6.16 0.90 -13.54
N VAL A 68 6.05 1.97 -12.78
CA VAL A 68 6.92 2.30 -11.65
C VAL A 68 6.09 2.10 -10.40
N LEU A 69 6.40 1.11 -9.58
CA LEU A 69 5.61 0.80 -8.38
C LEU A 69 6.22 1.49 -7.16
N CYS A 70 5.37 2.24 -6.46
CA CYS A 70 5.73 2.91 -5.20
C CYS A 70 4.81 2.38 -4.10
N GLY A 71 5.34 1.54 -3.20
CA GLY A 71 4.55 0.89 -2.16
C GLY A 71 4.99 1.25 -0.75
N ALA A 72 4.02 1.51 0.12
CA ALA A 72 4.26 1.78 1.53
C ALA A 72 3.81 0.60 2.41
N SER A 73 4.68 0.15 3.35
CA SER A 73 4.36 -0.93 4.28
C SER A 73 3.84 -2.18 3.54
N MET A 74 2.62 -2.66 3.79
CA MET A 74 1.98 -3.75 3.04
C MET A 74 1.99 -3.48 1.52
N GLY A 75 1.76 -2.23 1.08
CA GLY A 75 1.83 -1.86 -0.34
C GLY A 75 3.21 -2.10 -0.95
N GLY A 76 4.29 -2.02 -0.16
CA GLY A 76 5.63 -2.40 -0.58
C GLY A 76 5.80 -3.90 -0.80
N MET A 77 5.19 -4.73 0.06
CA MET A 77 5.14 -6.19 -0.15
C MET A 77 4.39 -6.53 -1.45
N VAL A 78 3.26 -5.86 -1.69
CA VAL A 78 2.49 -6.00 -2.95
C VAL A 78 3.32 -5.57 -4.16
N ALA A 79 4.07 -4.47 -4.07
CA ALA A 79 4.95 -3.99 -5.16
C ALA A 79 6.08 -4.99 -5.48
N MET A 80 6.72 -5.58 -4.45
CA MET A 80 7.74 -6.61 -4.62
C MET A 80 7.16 -7.86 -5.28
N GLU A 81 6.00 -8.32 -4.83
CA GLU A 81 5.33 -9.49 -5.40
C GLU A 81 4.88 -9.23 -6.84
N ALA A 82 4.33 -8.06 -7.15
CA ALA A 82 3.98 -7.66 -8.51
C ALA A 82 5.20 -7.66 -9.44
N THR A 83 6.36 -7.22 -8.93
CA THR A 83 7.63 -7.29 -9.68
C THR A 83 8.05 -8.71 -9.94
N ARG A 84 7.89 -9.62 -8.97
CA ARG A 84 8.19 -11.05 -9.13
C ARG A 84 7.27 -11.70 -10.17
N LEU A 85 5.99 -11.33 -10.20
CA LEU A 85 5.00 -11.88 -11.13
C LEU A 85 5.15 -11.34 -12.56
N ALA A 86 5.54 -10.07 -12.72
CA ALA A 86 5.62 -9.42 -14.02
C ALA A 86 6.90 -8.55 -14.16
N PRO A 87 8.10 -9.14 -14.09
CA PRO A 87 9.37 -8.40 -14.05
C PRO A 87 9.61 -7.54 -15.30
N SER A 88 9.10 -7.94 -16.44
CA SER A 88 9.23 -7.19 -17.70
C SER A 88 8.37 -5.91 -17.74
N ARG A 89 7.34 -5.81 -16.89
CA ARG A 89 6.45 -4.64 -16.80
C ARG A 89 6.93 -3.63 -15.78
N VAL A 90 7.68 -4.03 -14.75
CA VAL A 90 8.09 -3.15 -13.65
C VAL A 90 9.46 -2.55 -13.95
N ARG A 91 9.49 -1.24 -14.19
CA ARG A 91 10.70 -0.49 -14.56
C ARG A 91 11.50 -0.01 -13.35
N ALA A 92 10.81 0.26 -12.25
CA ALA A 92 11.44 0.69 -11.00
C ALA A 92 10.52 0.43 -9.80
N LEU A 93 11.13 0.35 -8.62
CA LEU A 93 10.47 0.24 -7.32
C LEU A 93 10.90 1.39 -6.42
N ALA A 94 9.93 1.94 -5.68
CA ALA A 94 10.15 2.77 -4.50
C ALA A 94 9.46 2.08 -3.31
N LEU A 95 10.25 1.67 -2.32
CA LEU A 95 9.78 0.91 -1.17
C LEU A 95 9.93 1.75 0.11
N LEU A 96 8.81 2.03 0.78
CA LEU A 96 8.74 2.92 1.92
C LEU A 96 8.25 2.15 3.17
N GLY A 97 9.07 2.09 4.20
CA GLY A 97 8.71 1.49 5.49
C GLY A 97 8.16 0.06 5.36
N THR A 98 8.78 -0.76 4.50
CA THR A 98 8.39 -2.16 4.23
C THR A 98 9.54 -3.10 4.49
N VAL A 99 9.24 -4.39 4.54
CA VAL A 99 10.20 -5.47 4.75
C VAL A 99 10.07 -6.55 3.68
N ALA A 100 11.20 -7.22 3.36
CA ALA A 100 11.26 -8.30 2.37
C ALA A 100 11.49 -9.68 3.01
N HIS A 101 11.40 -9.77 4.32
CA HIS A 101 11.54 -11.01 5.07
C HIS A 101 10.23 -11.38 5.78
N PRO A 102 10.01 -12.64 6.14
CA PRO A 102 8.87 -13.07 6.95
C PRO A 102 8.81 -12.32 8.28
N GLU A 103 7.62 -12.16 8.82
CA GLU A 103 7.44 -11.59 10.15
C GLU A 103 8.08 -12.46 11.23
N THR A 104 8.55 -11.82 12.30
CA THR A 104 8.98 -12.55 13.50
C THR A 104 7.79 -13.16 14.22
N PRO A 105 8.00 -14.24 15.03
CA PRO A 105 6.93 -14.83 15.84
C PRO A 105 6.22 -13.79 16.73
N GLU A 106 6.96 -12.81 17.26
CA GLU A 106 6.42 -11.77 18.12
C GLU A 106 5.48 -10.84 17.34
N MET A 107 5.88 -10.43 16.11
CA MET A 107 5.03 -9.61 15.25
C MET A 107 3.79 -10.36 14.81
N HIS A 108 3.91 -11.64 14.50
CA HIS A 108 2.79 -12.51 14.15
C HIS A 108 1.80 -12.60 15.32
N GLN A 109 2.30 -12.74 16.57
CA GLN A 109 1.45 -12.76 17.75
C GLN A 109 0.74 -11.43 17.96
N LEU A 110 1.46 -10.31 17.86
CA LEU A 110 0.86 -8.96 17.97
C LEU A 110 -0.27 -8.75 16.96
N ARG A 111 -0.12 -9.21 15.72
CA ARG A 111 -1.20 -9.11 14.72
C ARG A 111 -2.37 -10.03 15.05
N SER A 112 -2.10 -11.24 15.53
CA SER A 112 -3.14 -12.18 15.96
C SER A 112 -3.98 -11.58 17.09
N ASP A 113 -3.34 -10.97 18.09
CA ASP A 113 -4.01 -10.30 19.21
C ASP A 113 -4.82 -9.08 18.72
N ALA A 114 -4.25 -8.29 17.79
CA ALA A 114 -4.97 -7.15 17.21
C ALA A 114 -6.21 -7.60 16.42
N ILE A 115 -6.13 -8.70 15.67
CA ILE A 115 -7.29 -9.26 14.94
C ILE A 115 -8.42 -9.62 15.92
N VAL A 116 -8.12 -10.27 17.05
CA VAL A 116 -9.13 -10.59 18.08
C VAL A 116 -9.80 -9.32 18.59
N LEU A 117 -9.05 -8.25 18.82
CA LEU A 117 -9.58 -6.99 19.30
C LEU A 117 -10.43 -6.27 18.21
N PHE A 118 -10.06 -6.37 16.94
CA PHE A 118 -10.87 -5.87 15.83
C PHE A 118 -12.20 -6.64 15.72
N GLU A 119 -12.20 -7.95 15.88
CA GLU A 119 -13.40 -8.81 15.91
C GLU A 119 -14.33 -8.45 17.09
N GLN A 120 -13.78 -7.94 18.19
CA GLN A 120 -14.53 -7.44 19.35
C GLN A 120 -15.01 -5.98 19.19
N GLY A 121 -14.79 -5.33 18.04
CA GLY A 121 -15.19 -3.94 17.81
C GLY A 121 -14.30 -2.89 18.45
N ARG A 122 -13.08 -3.25 18.91
CA ARG A 122 -12.12 -2.37 19.58
C ARG A 122 -11.12 -1.72 18.62
N SER A 123 -11.47 -1.58 17.34
CA SER A 123 -10.57 -1.06 16.31
C SER A 123 -10.03 0.32 16.64
N GLU A 124 -10.90 1.25 17.07
CA GLU A 124 -10.48 2.63 17.38
C GLU A 124 -9.44 2.68 18.50
N GLU A 125 -9.63 1.91 19.57
CA GLU A 125 -8.70 1.82 20.69
C GLU A 125 -7.30 1.39 20.22
N ILE A 126 -7.22 0.32 19.42
CA ILE A 126 -5.96 -0.24 18.93
C ILE A 126 -5.27 0.71 17.96
N ILE A 127 -6.03 1.30 17.02
CA ILE A 127 -5.44 2.21 16.04
C ILE A 127 -4.93 3.49 16.72
N ARG A 128 -5.67 4.03 17.71
CA ARG A 128 -5.20 5.17 18.52
C ARG A 128 -3.91 4.86 19.27
N ALA A 129 -3.80 3.67 19.87
CA ALA A 129 -2.61 3.22 20.58
C ALA A 129 -1.38 3.10 19.64
N ASN A 130 -1.61 2.82 18.36
CA ASN A 130 -0.55 2.69 17.35
C ASN A 130 -0.10 4.02 16.72
N VAL A 131 -0.83 5.13 16.93
CA VAL A 131 -0.47 6.45 16.36
C VAL A 131 0.99 6.84 16.64
N PRO A 132 1.54 6.72 17.86
CA PRO A 132 2.94 7.08 18.12
C PRO A 132 3.95 6.27 17.31
N LEU A 133 3.59 5.06 16.87
CA LEU A 133 4.44 4.18 16.06
C LEU A 133 4.29 4.42 14.55
N ALA A 134 3.19 5.06 14.14
CA ALA A 134 2.88 5.34 12.73
C ALA A 134 3.57 6.61 12.20
N PHE A 135 4.08 7.46 13.09
CA PHE A 135 4.68 8.76 12.75
C PHE A 135 6.07 8.92 13.34
N HIS A 136 6.87 9.77 12.70
CA HIS A 136 8.07 10.27 13.34
C HIS A 136 7.71 11.01 14.65
N PRO A 137 8.50 10.91 15.73
CA PRO A 137 8.17 11.52 17.02
C PRO A 137 7.76 13.00 16.93
N ASP A 138 8.42 13.78 16.07
CA ASP A 138 8.15 15.21 15.89
C ASP A 138 6.72 15.47 15.30
N HIS A 139 6.10 14.47 14.68
CA HIS A 139 4.80 14.57 14.03
C HIS A 139 3.71 13.75 14.73
N ALA A 140 4.08 12.86 15.66
CA ALA A 140 3.13 11.98 16.36
C ALA A 140 2.12 12.75 17.22
N THR A 141 2.41 14.01 17.57
CA THR A 141 1.53 14.90 18.33
C THR A 141 0.77 15.91 17.48
N ASP A 142 0.99 15.94 16.15
CA ASP A 142 0.23 16.83 15.25
C ASP A 142 -1.21 16.31 15.09
N PRO A 143 -2.23 17.06 15.60
CA PRO A 143 -3.61 16.59 15.59
C PRO A 143 -4.21 16.53 14.17
N VAL A 144 -3.66 17.29 13.22
CA VAL A 144 -4.14 17.28 11.83
C VAL A 144 -3.67 16.02 11.12
N LEU A 145 -2.38 15.68 11.26
CA LEU A 145 -1.81 14.48 10.66
C LEU A 145 -2.38 13.20 11.28
N THR A 146 -2.39 13.13 12.62
CA THR A 146 -2.90 11.96 13.34
C THR A 146 -4.40 11.78 13.14
N GLY A 147 -5.18 12.88 13.09
CA GLY A 147 -6.61 12.84 12.82
C GLY A 147 -6.92 12.33 11.40
N ARG A 148 -6.17 12.75 10.39
CA ARG A 148 -6.30 12.23 9.00
C ARG A 148 -5.99 10.73 8.93
N TYR A 149 -4.93 10.30 9.59
CA TYR A 149 -4.56 8.89 9.67
C TYR A 149 -5.65 8.06 10.34
N LEU A 150 -6.13 8.49 11.52
CA LEU A 150 -7.19 7.80 12.25
C LEU A 150 -8.47 7.68 11.41
N SER A 151 -8.93 8.79 10.82
CA SER A 151 -10.10 8.76 9.93
C SER A 151 -9.91 7.77 8.78
N MET A 152 -8.78 7.84 8.07
CA MET A 152 -8.50 6.95 6.94
C MET A 152 -8.56 5.47 7.32
N VAL A 153 -7.89 5.09 8.41
CA VAL A 153 -7.77 3.68 8.83
C VAL A 153 -9.10 3.16 9.42
N LEU A 154 -9.81 4.00 10.17
CA LEU A 154 -11.10 3.61 10.76
C LEU A 154 -12.22 3.52 9.70
N ASP A 155 -12.19 4.41 8.69
CA ASP A 155 -13.15 4.37 7.57
C ASP A 155 -13.00 3.07 6.73
N ALA A 156 -11.79 2.46 6.70
CA ALA A 156 -11.59 1.18 6.04
C ALA A 156 -12.35 0.02 6.71
N GLY A 157 -12.67 0.16 7.98
CA GLY A 157 -13.47 -0.78 8.78
C GLY A 157 -12.73 -2.01 9.28
N ALA A 158 -13.32 -2.67 10.29
CA ALA A 158 -12.71 -3.83 10.96
C ALA A 158 -12.44 -4.99 10.01
N GLU A 159 -13.32 -5.28 9.06
CA GLU A 159 -13.13 -6.36 8.09
C GLU A 159 -11.87 -6.17 7.24
N THR A 160 -11.59 -4.93 6.81
CA THR A 160 -10.38 -4.61 6.03
C THR A 160 -9.14 -4.72 6.91
N LEU A 161 -9.19 -4.23 8.16
CA LEU A 161 -8.11 -4.37 9.12
C LEU A 161 -7.76 -5.84 9.36
N ILE A 162 -8.75 -6.70 9.59
CA ILE A 162 -8.57 -8.14 9.80
C ILE A 162 -7.98 -8.80 8.55
N ARG A 163 -8.60 -8.56 7.38
CA ARG A 163 -8.18 -9.15 6.10
C ARG A 163 -6.74 -8.79 5.77
N HIS A 164 -6.37 -7.51 5.88
CA HIS A 164 -5.04 -7.05 5.56
C HIS A 164 -3.99 -7.52 6.58
N ASN A 165 -4.32 -7.60 7.89
CA ASN A 165 -3.42 -8.21 8.87
C ASN A 165 -3.16 -9.68 8.55
N ARG A 166 -4.19 -10.45 8.20
CA ARG A 166 -4.02 -11.85 7.76
C ARG A 166 -3.20 -12.00 6.48
N ALA A 167 -3.28 -11.02 5.57
CA ALA A 167 -2.53 -11.08 4.31
C ALA A 167 -1.03 -10.86 4.47
N VAL A 168 -0.58 -10.15 5.52
CA VAL A 168 0.84 -9.87 5.77
C VAL A 168 1.51 -10.85 6.73
N MET A 169 0.73 -11.72 7.41
CA MET A 169 1.19 -12.83 8.24
C MET A 169 1.61 -14.04 7.39
#